data_259fa4fe8d2d7486b574e21871abd339
#
_entry.id   259fa4fe8d2d7486b574e21871abd339
#
_cell.length_a   1.000
_cell.length_b   1.000
_cell.length_c   1.000
_cell.angle_alpha   90.00
_cell.angle_beta   90.00
_cell.angle_gamma   90.00
#
_symmetry.space_group_name_H-M   'P 1'
#
loop_
_entity.id
_entity.type
_entity.pdbx_description
1 polymer ?
#
loop_
_entity_poly.entity_id
_entity_poly.type
_entity_poly.pdbx_seq_one_letter_code
_entity_poly.pdbx_strand_id
1 'polypeptide(L)'
;MQTSAIPNLSNSTLPKLPSGVKIPNYNRSNLTAGIVHIGLGNFHRAHQSWYLHRLMQQGKAHDWAIIGAGVKEFDKAQRLKLLAQDFLTTLVELSPVGRTVEVVGSMIDYVPIEANNGPLIAQMAKPEIKIVTLTVTEGGYYIDPVSKSFDSSHPDIVYDATHPEAPKTAFGAMVAALRLRRDSGVGP
;
A
#
# COMPACT_ATOMS: atom_id res chain seq x y z
N MET A 1 -35.83 20.05 -1.42
CA MET A 1 -34.49 19.96 -2.03
C MET A 1 -34.02 18.51 -1.90
N GLN A 2 -33.96 17.76 -2.98
CA GLN A 2 -33.37 16.43 -2.96
C GLN A 2 -31.85 16.62 -2.74
N THR A 3 -31.37 16.20 -1.58
CA THR A 3 -29.93 16.01 -1.37
C THR A 3 -29.51 14.84 -2.25
N SER A 4 -29.01 15.13 -3.47
CA SER A 4 -28.35 14.10 -4.26
C SER A 4 -27.19 13.57 -3.43
N ALA A 5 -27.22 12.28 -3.11
CA ALA A 5 -26.14 11.64 -2.40
C ALA A 5 -24.84 11.90 -3.16
N ILE A 6 -23.83 12.43 -2.47
CA ILE A 6 -22.52 12.65 -3.05
C ILE A 6 -21.99 11.26 -3.47
N PRO A 7 -21.70 11.04 -4.76
CA PRO A 7 -21.24 9.71 -5.20
C PRO A 7 -19.88 9.40 -4.57
N ASN A 8 -19.67 8.14 -4.21
CA ASN A 8 -18.37 7.68 -3.76
C ASN A 8 -17.31 7.88 -4.84
N LEU A 9 -16.09 8.20 -4.42
CA LEU A 9 -14.94 8.29 -5.31
C LEU A 9 -14.71 6.92 -5.98
N SER A 10 -14.60 6.92 -7.31
CA SER A 10 -14.31 5.73 -8.10
C SER A 10 -13.78 6.12 -9.48
N ASN A 11 -13.23 5.18 -10.23
CA ASN A 11 -12.80 5.43 -11.62
C ASN A 11 -13.94 5.99 -12.47
N SER A 12 -15.17 5.53 -12.28
CA SER A 12 -16.34 5.97 -13.04
C SER A 12 -16.84 7.36 -12.63
N THR A 13 -16.50 7.83 -11.43
CA THR A 13 -16.89 9.15 -10.94
C THR A 13 -15.82 10.22 -11.13
N LEU A 14 -14.57 9.86 -11.45
CA LEU A 14 -13.49 10.82 -11.72
C LEU A 14 -13.89 11.94 -12.71
N PRO A 15 -14.50 11.64 -13.87
CA PRO A 15 -14.87 12.69 -14.83
C PRO A 15 -15.99 13.62 -14.35
N LYS A 16 -16.68 13.26 -13.28
CA LYS A 16 -17.81 14.00 -12.71
C LYS A 16 -17.39 14.91 -11.54
N LEU A 17 -16.12 14.86 -11.16
CA LEU A 17 -15.60 15.69 -10.08
C LEU A 17 -15.57 17.17 -10.50
N PRO A 18 -15.67 18.11 -9.54
CA PRO A 18 -15.56 19.55 -9.83
C PRO A 18 -14.24 19.87 -10.54
N SER A 19 -14.26 20.84 -11.46
CA SER A 19 -13.10 21.24 -12.27
C SER A 19 -11.87 21.70 -11.46
N GLY A 20 -12.07 22.11 -10.21
CA GLY A 20 -10.98 22.45 -9.28
C GLY A 20 -10.27 21.26 -8.64
N VAL A 21 -10.75 20.03 -8.87
CA VAL A 21 -10.13 18.79 -8.38
C VAL A 21 -9.23 18.22 -9.45
N LYS A 22 -7.93 18.11 -9.16
CA LYS A 22 -6.99 17.44 -10.07
C LYS A 22 -7.24 15.92 -10.04
N ILE A 23 -7.25 15.29 -11.19
CA ILE A 23 -7.47 13.85 -11.36
C ILE A 23 -6.31 13.21 -12.13
N PRO A 24 -6.12 11.86 -12.06
CA PRO A 24 -5.16 11.17 -12.89
C PRO A 24 -5.37 11.46 -14.38
N ASN A 25 -4.32 11.88 -15.08
CA ASN A 25 -4.32 12.09 -16.54
C ASN A 25 -3.82 10.87 -17.30
N TYR A 26 -3.53 9.78 -16.61
CA TYR A 26 -3.08 8.51 -17.14
C TYR A 26 -4.16 7.43 -17.02
N ASN A 27 -4.12 6.45 -17.92
CA ASN A 27 -5.03 5.31 -17.86
C ASN A 27 -4.57 4.31 -16.78
N ARG A 28 -5.29 4.26 -15.66
CA ARG A 28 -4.99 3.37 -14.53
C ARG A 28 -5.09 1.88 -14.89
N SER A 29 -5.87 1.49 -15.90
CA SER A 29 -5.95 0.10 -16.33
C SER A 29 -4.67 -0.40 -17.00
N ASN A 30 -3.79 0.51 -17.44
CA ASN A 30 -2.50 0.19 -18.04
C ASN A 30 -1.35 0.16 -17.02
N LEU A 31 -1.65 0.44 -15.75
CA LEU A 31 -0.63 0.38 -14.70
C LEU A 31 -0.32 -1.06 -14.34
N THR A 32 0.96 -1.35 -14.13
CA THR A 32 1.42 -2.62 -13.59
C THR A 32 2.14 -2.42 -12.26
N ALA A 33 2.03 -3.41 -11.38
CA ALA A 33 2.60 -3.30 -10.05
C ALA A 33 4.13 -3.42 -10.09
N GLY A 34 4.82 -2.55 -9.37
CA GLY A 34 6.26 -2.65 -9.11
C GLY A 34 6.58 -2.58 -7.62
N ILE A 35 5.61 -2.15 -6.81
CA ILE A 35 5.79 -1.92 -5.38
C ILE A 35 4.69 -2.65 -4.59
N VAL A 36 5.09 -3.38 -3.54
CA VAL A 36 4.20 -3.78 -2.46
C VAL A 36 4.47 -2.87 -1.26
N HIS A 37 3.42 -2.22 -0.74
CA HIS A 37 3.55 -1.37 0.44
C HIS A 37 2.72 -1.88 1.61
N ILE A 38 3.38 -2.12 2.76
CA ILE A 38 2.75 -2.60 3.99
C ILE A 38 2.48 -1.41 4.92
N GLY A 39 1.22 -1.23 5.32
CA GLY A 39 0.83 -0.13 6.22
C GLY A 39 0.33 1.10 5.48
N LEU A 40 -0.90 1.07 5.00
CA LEU A 40 -1.53 2.12 4.19
C LEU A 40 -2.14 3.25 5.02
N GLY A 41 -1.34 3.81 5.93
CA GLY A 41 -1.71 4.99 6.70
C GLY A 41 -1.77 6.28 5.87
N ASN A 42 -2.14 7.38 6.54
CA ASN A 42 -2.20 8.70 5.90
C ASN A 42 -0.84 9.15 5.40
N PHE A 43 0.23 8.82 6.13
CA PHE A 43 1.60 9.20 5.76
C PHE A 43 1.98 8.63 4.39
N HIS A 44 1.82 7.32 4.20
CA HIS A 44 2.10 6.69 2.90
C HIS A 44 1.28 7.31 1.77
N ARG A 45 -0.04 7.48 1.97
CA ARG A 45 -0.95 7.99 0.94
C ARG A 45 -0.65 9.43 0.55
N ALA A 46 -0.21 10.26 1.50
CA ALA A 46 0.12 11.66 1.26
C ALA A 46 1.56 11.89 0.76
N HIS A 47 2.43 10.90 0.84
CA HIS A 47 3.85 11.02 0.43
C HIS A 47 4.21 10.04 -0.68
N GLN A 48 4.60 8.81 -0.38
CA GLN A 48 5.09 7.86 -1.40
C GLN A 48 4.09 7.66 -2.54
N SER A 49 2.81 7.41 -2.21
CA SER A 49 1.76 7.22 -3.21
C SER A 49 1.57 8.48 -4.07
N TRP A 50 1.62 9.66 -3.45
CA TRP A 50 1.49 10.93 -4.17
C TRP A 50 2.71 11.25 -5.04
N TYR A 51 3.94 11.04 -4.54
CA TYR A 51 5.14 11.26 -5.35
C TYR A 51 5.15 10.36 -6.60
N LEU A 52 4.77 9.11 -6.44
CA LEU A 52 4.65 8.19 -7.57
C LEU A 52 3.55 8.61 -8.55
N HIS A 53 2.38 9.03 -8.03
CA HIS A 53 1.32 9.60 -8.86
C HIS A 53 1.81 10.79 -9.68
N ARG A 54 2.63 11.67 -9.10
CA ARG A 54 3.21 12.83 -9.82
C ARG A 54 4.16 12.42 -10.95
N LEU A 55 4.88 11.32 -10.80
CA LEU A 55 5.68 10.73 -11.88
C LEU A 55 4.78 10.15 -12.98
N MET A 56 3.73 9.45 -12.62
CA MET A 56 2.74 8.90 -13.57
C MET A 56 2.04 9.99 -14.36
N GLN A 57 1.73 11.14 -13.73
CA GLN A 57 1.20 12.32 -14.41
C GLN A 57 2.14 12.90 -15.49
N GLN A 58 3.44 12.58 -15.41
CA GLN A 58 4.46 12.95 -16.40
C GLN A 58 4.67 11.85 -17.46
N GLY A 59 3.84 10.81 -17.49
CA GLY A 59 4.00 9.66 -18.40
C GLY A 59 5.12 8.70 -17.99
N LYS A 60 5.58 8.72 -16.73
CA LYS A 60 6.68 7.88 -16.22
C LYS A 60 6.19 6.88 -15.20
N ALA A 61 6.97 5.84 -14.93
CA ALA A 61 6.78 4.90 -13.83
C ALA A 61 5.41 4.17 -13.83
N HIS A 62 4.80 3.93 -14.99
CA HIS A 62 3.54 3.22 -15.08
C HIS A 62 3.66 1.72 -14.72
N ASP A 63 4.87 1.20 -14.68
CA ASP A 63 5.25 -0.14 -14.23
C ASP A 63 5.68 -0.21 -12.76
N TRP A 64 5.37 0.85 -11.98
CA TRP A 64 5.69 0.97 -10.56
C TRP A 64 4.46 1.17 -9.68
N ALA A 65 3.28 0.82 -10.15
CA ALA A 65 2.08 0.98 -9.35
C ALA A 65 2.16 0.21 -8.02
N ILE A 66 1.41 0.70 -7.05
CA ILE A 66 1.46 0.18 -5.68
C ILE A 66 0.34 -0.84 -5.47
N ILE A 67 0.72 -1.99 -4.93
CA ILE A 67 -0.19 -2.93 -4.28
C ILE A 67 -0.10 -2.68 -2.77
N GLY A 68 -1.22 -2.35 -2.15
CA GLY A 68 -1.30 -2.17 -0.71
C GLY A 68 -1.33 -3.49 0.05
N ALA A 69 -0.88 -3.46 1.29
CA ALA A 69 -0.91 -4.62 2.17
C ALA A 69 -1.06 -4.22 3.65
N GLY A 70 -1.57 -5.13 4.43
CA GLY A 70 -1.60 -5.09 5.89
C GLY A 70 -1.33 -6.47 6.45
N VAL A 71 -0.95 -6.55 7.71
CA VAL A 71 -0.65 -7.82 8.41
C VAL A 71 -1.50 -8.02 9.65
N LYS A 72 -2.33 -7.06 10.01
CA LYS A 72 -3.18 -7.10 11.20
C LYS A 72 -4.66 -7.15 10.80
N GLU A 73 -5.47 -7.78 11.63
CA GLU A 73 -6.92 -7.93 11.39
C GLU A 73 -7.63 -6.59 11.15
N PHE A 74 -7.23 -5.54 11.86
CA PHE A 74 -7.84 -4.20 11.69
C PHE A 74 -7.54 -3.57 10.31
N ASP A 75 -6.53 -4.01 9.59
CA ASP A 75 -6.22 -3.54 8.24
C ASP A 75 -7.31 -3.95 7.22
N LYS A 76 -8.12 -4.98 7.54
CA LYS A 76 -9.25 -5.39 6.71
C LYS A 76 -10.25 -4.27 6.49
N ALA A 77 -10.53 -3.49 7.53
CA ALA A 77 -11.44 -2.35 7.42
C ALA A 77 -10.89 -1.27 6.47
N GLN A 78 -9.58 -1.01 6.51
CA GLN A 78 -8.92 -0.07 5.60
C GLN A 78 -8.94 -0.60 4.15
N ARG A 79 -8.68 -1.89 3.96
CA ARG A 79 -8.79 -2.52 2.64
C ARG A 79 -10.19 -2.33 2.04
N LEU A 80 -11.25 -2.60 2.79
CA LEU A 80 -12.63 -2.46 2.31
C LEU A 80 -12.95 -1.01 1.91
N LYS A 81 -12.48 -0.01 2.68
CA LYS A 81 -12.65 1.40 2.33
C LYS A 81 -11.96 1.76 1.01
N LEU A 82 -10.73 1.30 0.81
CA LEU A 82 -9.97 1.57 -0.40
C LEU A 82 -10.54 0.83 -1.61
N LEU A 83 -10.96 -0.41 -1.43
CA LEU A 83 -11.63 -1.21 -2.47
C LEU A 83 -12.91 -0.52 -2.96
N ALA A 84 -13.71 0.03 -2.05
CA ALA A 84 -14.96 0.72 -2.38
C ALA A 84 -14.76 2.00 -3.22
N GLN A 85 -13.54 2.50 -3.32
CA GLN A 85 -13.17 3.69 -4.10
C GLN A 85 -12.07 3.40 -5.15
N ASP A 86 -12.00 2.16 -5.64
CA ASP A 86 -11.03 1.70 -6.65
C ASP A 86 -9.58 2.06 -6.29
N PHE A 87 -9.24 2.01 -4.99
CA PHE A 87 -7.94 2.37 -4.42
C PHE A 87 -7.49 3.82 -4.68
N LEU A 88 -8.39 4.67 -5.16
CA LEU A 88 -8.16 6.12 -5.27
C LEU A 88 -8.12 6.76 -3.89
N THR A 89 -7.30 7.78 -3.72
CA THR A 89 -7.26 8.56 -2.48
C THR A 89 -7.28 10.05 -2.79
N THR A 90 -7.90 10.84 -1.92
CA THR A 90 -7.91 12.30 -2.06
C THR A 90 -6.83 12.90 -1.18
N LEU A 91 -5.95 13.70 -1.80
CA LEU A 91 -4.99 14.54 -1.10
C LEU A 91 -5.49 15.99 -1.09
N VAL A 92 -5.49 16.59 0.08
CA VAL A 92 -5.77 18.02 0.24
C VAL A 92 -4.51 18.69 0.77
N GLU A 93 -3.93 19.56 -0.04
CA GLU A 93 -2.80 20.39 0.36
C GLU A 93 -3.34 21.71 0.88
N LEU A 94 -2.93 22.07 2.09
CA LEU A 94 -3.31 23.32 2.74
C LEU A 94 -2.13 24.30 2.71
N SER A 95 -2.37 25.52 2.26
CA SER A 95 -1.38 26.59 2.24
C SER A 95 -2.01 27.90 2.74
N PRO A 96 -1.19 28.91 3.10
CA PRO A 96 -1.71 30.23 3.50
C PRO A 96 -2.56 30.92 2.43
N VAL A 97 -2.37 30.56 1.17
CA VAL A 97 -3.09 31.15 0.01
C VAL A 97 -4.30 30.34 -0.44
N GLY A 98 -4.59 29.21 0.22
CA GLY A 98 -5.73 28.37 -0.11
C GLY A 98 -5.48 26.88 -0.01
N ARG A 99 -6.35 26.11 -0.64
CA ARG A 99 -6.26 24.64 -0.69
C ARG A 99 -6.24 24.14 -2.13
N THR A 100 -5.47 23.09 -2.38
CA THR A 100 -5.57 22.31 -3.61
C THR A 100 -6.07 20.91 -3.29
N VAL A 101 -6.82 20.31 -4.20
CA VAL A 101 -7.39 18.97 -4.05
C VAL A 101 -6.95 18.14 -5.24
N GLU A 102 -6.37 16.99 -4.97
CA GLU A 102 -5.89 16.07 -5.99
C GLU A 102 -6.32 14.63 -5.67
N VAL A 103 -6.78 13.90 -6.68
CA VAL A 103 -7.04 12.47 -6.56
C VAL A 103 -5.80 11.69 -6.98
N VAL A 104 -5.23 10.96 -6.04
CA VAL A 104 -4.05 10.12 -6.21
C VAL A 104 -4.48 8.74 -6.71
N GLY A 105 -3.92 8.27 -7.82
CA GLY A 105 -4.31 7.05 -8.50
C GLY A 105 -3.20 6.01 -8.67
N SER A 106 -2.07 6.16 -8.00
CA SER A 106 -0.90 5.27 -8.15
C SER A 106 -1.06 3.89 -7.48
N MET A 107 -2.02 3.73 -6.58
CA MET A 107 -2.35 2.44 -5.98
C MET A 107 -3.43 1.75 -6.81
N ILE A 108 -3.24 0.46 -7.13
CA ILE A 108 -4.13 -0.28 -8.03
C ILE A 108 -4.80 -1.48 -7.38
N ASP A 109 -4.30 -1.95 -6.25
CA ASP A 109 -4.87 -3.09 -5.51
C ASP A 109 -4.45 -3.06 -4.04
N TYR A 110 -5.04 -3.95 -3.26
CA TYR A 110 -4.70 -4.23 -1.86
C TYR A 110 -4.90 -5.73 -1.60
N VAL A 111 -3.83 -6.44 -1.26
CA VAL A 111 -3.90 -7.88 -1.03
C VAL A 111 -4.88 -8.27 0.09
N PRO A 112 -5.59 -9.39 -0.03
CA PRO A 112 -6.39 -9.93 1.07
C PRO A 112 -5.54 -10.17 2.31
N ILE A 113 -6.15 -9.98 3.49
CA ILE A 113 -5.47 -10.18 4.77
C ILE A 113 -5.93 -11.50 5.36
N GLU A 114 -4.99 -12.43 5.49
CA GLU A 114 -5.18 -13.77 6.03
C GLU A 114 -4.21 -14.03 7.19
N ALA A 115 -4.56 -14.95 8.07
CA ALA A 115 -3.82 -15.19 9.31
C ALA A 115 -2.34 -15.61 9.11
N ASN A 116 -2.03 -16.24 7.98
CA ASN A 116 -0.69 -16.71 7.62
C ASN A 116 0.06 -15.79 6.65
N ASN A 117 -0.53 -14.62 6.32
CA ASN A 117 0.00 -13.68 5.32
C ASN A 117 0.27 -14.29 3.92
N GLY A 118 -0.37 -15.42 3.59
CA GLY A 118 -0.17 -16.12 2.32
C GLY A 118 -0.34 -15.24 1.08
N PRO A 119 -1.44 -14.48 0.92
CA PRO A 119 -1.61 -13.56 -0.21
C PRO A 119 -0.53 -12.48 -0.31
N LEU A 120 -0.05 -11.97 0.83
CA LEU A 120 1.02 -10.98 0.88
C LEU A 120 2.35 -11.59 0.42
N ILE A 121 2.70 -12.78 0.94
CA ILE A 121 3.92 -13.52 0.56
C ILE A 121 3.91 -13.80 -0.94
N ALA A 122 2.79 -14.34 -1.46
CA ALA A 122 2.65 -14.63 -2.88
C ALA A 122 2.76 -13.37 -3.76
N GLN A 123 2.19 -12.25 -3.31
CA GLN A 123 2.30 -10.99 -4.06
C GLN A 123 3.72 -10.45 -4.09
N MET A 124 4.43 -10.45 -2.94
CA MET A 124 5.83 -10.00 -2.88
C MET A 124 6.78 -10.89 -3.68
N ALA A 125 6.43 -12.17 -3.85
CA ALA A 125 7.26 -13.12 -4.58
C ALA A 125 7.15 -12.99 -6.12
N LYS A 126 6.20 -12.24 -6.65
CA LYS A 126 6.02 -12.07 -8.10
C LYS A 126 7.21 -11.36 -8.75
N PRO A 127 7.61 -11.75 -9.97
CA PRO A 127 8.77 -11.18 -10.66
C PRO A 127 8.66 -9.67 -10.92
N GLU A 128 7.45 -9.18 -11.16
CA GLU A 128 7.20 -7.75 -11.43
C GLU A 128 7.39 -6.86 -10.20
N ILE A 129 7.37 -7.42 -8.98
CA ILE A 129 7.60 -6.64 -7.76
C ILE A 129 9.09 -6.39 -7.58
N LYS A 130 9.46 -5.12 -7.60
CA LYS A 130 10.85 -4.64 -7.53
C LYS A 130 11.23 -4.12 -6.15
N ILE A 131 10.23 -3.59 -5.41
CA ILE A 131 10.43 -2.98 -4.09
C ILE A 131 9.30 -3.40 -3.14
N VAL A 132 9.68 -3.72 -1.91
CA VAL A 132 8.76 -3.82 -0.77
C VAL A 132 9.10 -2.70 0.20
N THR A 133 8.09 -1.91 0.57
CA THR A 133 8.23 -0.81 1.53
C THR A 133 7.22 -0.96 2.66
N LEU A 134 7.51 -0.36 3.81
CA LEU A 134 6.57 -0.38 4.93
C LEU A 134 6.56 0.96 5.67
N THR A 135 5.36 1.35 6.13
CA THR A 135 5.13 2.44 7.07
C THR A 135 4.15 1.95 8.13
N VAL A 136 4.67 1.19 9.06
CA VAL A 136 3.90 0.63 10.18
C VAL A 136 4.05 1.53 11.42
N THR A 137 3.24 1.31 12.43
CA THR A 137 3.42 1.98 13.72
C THR A 137 4.72 1.53 14.39
N GLU A 138 5.22 2.32 15.34
CA GLU A 138 6.49 2.08 16.04
C GLU A 138 6.62 0.64 16.56
N GLY A 139 5.55 0.09 17.16
CA GLY A 139 5.52 -1.29 17.63
C GLY A 139 5.66 -2.33 16.51
N GLY A 140 5.33 -1.99 15.27
CA GLY A 140 5.47 -2.88 14.12
C GLY A 140 6.89 -3.01 13.58
N TYR A 141 7.82 -2.17 14.07
CA TYR A 141 9.25 -2.26 13.74
C TYR A 141 10.03 -3.15 14.72
N TYR A 142 9.42 -3.57 15.82
CA TYR A 142 10.04 -4.43 16.83
C TYR A 142 11.39 -3.87 17.32
N ILE A 143 11.40 -2.59 17.65
CA ILE A 143 12.58 -1.93 18.24
C ILE A 143 12.45 -1.96 19.76
N ASP A 144 13.44 -2.55 20.42
CA ASP A 144 13.53 -2.52 21.88
C ASP A 144 13.73 -1.08 22.37
N PRO A 145 12.90 -0.59 23.31
CA PRO A 145 12.95 0.81 23.73
C PRO A 145 14.19 1.18 24.52
N VAL A 146 14.91 0.20 25.08
CA VAL A 146 16.14 0.42 25.87
C VAL A 146 17.38 0.39 24.98
N SER A 147 17.58 -0.71 24.27
CA SER A 147 18.75 -0.91 23.41
C SER A 147 18.68 -0.15 22.09
N LYS A 148 17.49 0.32 21.68
CA LYS A 148 17.22 0.94 20.37
C LYS A 148 17.56 0.03 19.18
N SER A 149 17.69 -1.26 19.42
CA SER A 149 17.99 -2.29 18.43
C SER A 149 16.75 -3.13 18.11
N PHE A 150 16.81 -3.90 17.04
CA PHE A 150 15.75 -4.87 16.70
C PHE A 150 15.60 -5.91 17.82
N ASP A 151 14.39 -6.08 18.33
CA ASP A 151 14.07 -7.04 19.39
C ASP A 151 13.84 -8.45 18.80
N SER A 152 14.91 -9.19 18.67
CA SER A 152 14.87 -10.59 18.21
C SER A 152 14.22 -11.53 19.24
N SER A 153 14.02 -11.10 20.49
CA SER A 153 13.38 -11.87 21.56
C SER A 153 11.87 -11.65 21.65
N HIS A 154 11.33 -10.69 20.90
CA HIS A 154 9.89 -10.43 20.88
C HIS A 154 9.11 -11.70 20.50
N PRO A 155 8.04 -12.06 21.24
CA PRO A 155 7.31 -13.32 21.01
C PRO A 155 6.84 -13.54 19.56
N ASP A 156 6.39 -12.52 18.85
CA ASP A 156 5.99 -12.63 17.45
C ASP A 156 7.19 -12.91 16.53
N ILE A 157 8.37 -12.35 16.81
CA ILE A 157 9.60 -12.59 16.05
C ILE A 157 10.11 -14.01 16.26
N VAL A 158 10.11 -14.47 17.53
CA VAL A 158 10.46 -15.85 17.87
C VAL A 158 9.47 -16.84 17.23
N TYR A 159 8.18 -16.49 17.23
CA TYR A 159 7.17 -17.30 16.52
C TYR A 159 7.49 -17.42 15.04
N ASP A 160 7.74 -16.32 14.35
CA ASP A 160 8.03 -16.32 12.91
C ASP A 160 9.30 -17.13 12.58
N ALA A 161 10.31 -17.06 13.44
CA ALA A 161 11.55 -17.85 13.27
C ALA A 161 11.30 -19.37 13.32
N THR A 162 10.31 -19.79 14.12
CA THR A 162 9.96 -21.21 14.29
C THR A 162 8.80 -21.67 13.41
N HIS A 163 8.07 -20.74 12.78
CA HIS A 163 6.93 -21.01 11.90
C HIS A 163 7.06 -20.25 10.56
N PRO A 164 8.12 -20.49 9.80
CA PRO A 164 8.41 -19.72 8.59
C PRO A 164 7.32 -19.82 7.50
N GLU A 165 6.48 -20.87 7.56
CA GLU A 165 5.38 -21.07 6.60
C GLU A 165 4.10 -20.30 6.95
N ALA A 166 4.01 -19.76 8.16
CA ALA A 166 2.84 -19.03 8.64
C ALA A 166 3.22 -17.82 9.51
N PRO A 167 4.03 -16.88 8.98
CA PRO A 167 4.52 -15.74 9.74
C PRO A 167 3.39 -14.78 10.12
N LYS A 168 3.53 -14.18 11.30
CA LYS A 168 2.58 -13.20 11.85
C LYS A 168 3.00 -11.74 11.60
N THR A 169 4.29 -11.50 11.38
CA THR A 169 4.83 -10.16 11.22
C THR A 169 5.10 -9.81 9.75
N ALA A 170 5.23 -8.51 9.47
CA ALA A 170 5.69 -8.05 8.16
C ALA A 170 7.10 -8.58 7.82
N PHE A 171 7.98 -8.66 8.82
CA PHE A 171 9.36 -9.17 8.64
C PHE A 171 9.36 -10.65 8.27
N GLY A 172 8.60 -11.47 8.99
CA GLY A 172 8.47 -12.89 8.67
C GLY A 172 7.88 -13.12 7.27
N ALA A 173 6.84 -12.34 6.90
CA ALA A 173 6.25 -12.40 5.57
C ALA A 173 7.26 -12.00 4.47
N MET A 174 8.09 -10.96 4.69
CA MET A 174 9.14 -10.57 3.75
C MET A 174 10.21 -11.66 3.61
N VAL A 175 10.64 -12.28 4.70
CA VAL A 175 11.61 -13.38 4.65
C VAL A 175 11.04 -14.59 3.90
N ALA A 176 9.77 -14.94 4.15
CA ALA A 176 9.09 -16.02 3.42
C ALA A 176 9.00 -15.72 1.91
N ALA A 177 8.67 -14.49 1.53
CA ALA A 177 8.64 -14.06 0.13
C ALA A 177 10.03 -14.13 -0.54
N LEU A 178 11.10 -13.70 0.14
CA LEU A 178 12.47 -13.80 -0.36
C LEU A 178 12.91 -15.27 -0.58
N ARG A 179 12.52 -16.17 0.33
CA ARG A 179 12.76 -17.61 0.14
C ARG A 179 12.03 -18.12 -1.08
N LEU A 180 10.75 -17.78 -1.24
CA LEU A 180 9.96 -18.19 -2.39
C LEU A 180 10.53 -17.64 -3.71
N ARG A 181 11.01 -16.39 -3.75
CA ARG A 181 11.71 -15.82 -4.91
C ARG A 181 12.97 -16.58 -5.26
N ARG A 182 13.83 -16.84 -4.28
CA ARG A 182 15.05 -17.63 -4.45
C ARG A 182 14.74 -19.02 -5.04
N ASP A 183 13.77 -19.72 -4.46
CA ASP A 183 13.43 -21.09 -4.84
C ASP A 183 12.77 -21.16 -6.23
N SER A 184 12.15 -20.05 -6.67
CA SER A 184 11.56 -19.89 -8.01
C SER A 184 12.53 -19.29 -9.03
N GLY A 185 13.78 -19.03 -8.68
CA GLY A 185 14.77 -18.40 -9.57
C GLY A 185 14.50 -16.92 -9.88
N VAL A 186 13.62 -16.28 -9.13
CA VAL A 186 13.38 -14.83 -9.19
C VAL A 186 14.38 -14.14 -8.29
N GLY A 187 15.13 -13.18 -8.83
CA GLY A 187 16.08 -12.39 -8.04
C GLY A 187 15.43 -11.64 -6.85
N PRO A 188 16.26 -11.20 -5.86
CA PRO A 188 15.77 -10.47 -4.70
C PRO A 188 15.09 -9.16 -5.07
#